data_a4f45690f368d66b15bcccfa4952f8a0
#
_entry.id   a4f45690f368d66b15bcccfa4952f8a0
#
_cell.length_a   1.000
_cell.length_b   1.000
_cell.length_c   1.000
_cell.angle_alpha   90.00
_cell.angle_beta   90.00
_cell.angle_gamma   90.00
#
_symmetry.space_group_name_H-M   'P 1'
#
loop_
_entity.id
_entity.type
_entity.pdbx_description
1 polymer ?
#
loop_
_entity_poly.entity_id
_entity_poly.type
_entity_poly.pdbx_seq_one_letter_code
_entity_poly.pdbx_strand_id
1 'polypeptide(L)'
;DDRGWARLQRGLDAGDRWGEVGAALLAKELLRSVFSAVNVDHARRRLIAFFQWCAEADVPELVRLASTIDRGTDELLAFHTTNGASNGPAEAVNLLIENARRAGYGFRNFNNYRLRLLLACGIKWQTPPVARIRGRQPRSAA
;
A
#
# COMPACT_ATOMS: atom_id res chain seq x y z
N ASP A 1 19.34 -0.20 -1.35
CA ASP A 1 20.47 -0.93 -1.94
C ASP A 1 21.09 -0.05 -3.05
N ASP A 2 22.37 0.33 -2.89
CA ASP A 2 23.10 1.25 -3.76
C ASP A 2 23.15 0.79 -5.22
N ARG A 3 23.17 -0.53 -5.45
CA ARG A 3 23.16 -1.10 -6.81
C ARG A 3 21.81 -0.89 -7.52
N GLY A 4 20.73 -0.97 -6.79
CA GLY A 4 19.38 -0.68 -7.30
C GLY A 4 19.25 0.79 -7.67
N TRP A 5 19.75 1.67 -6.82
CA TRP A 5 19.76 3.11 -7.05
C TRP A 5 20.61 3.49 -8.27
N ALA A 6 21.82 2.96 -8.39
CA ALA A 6 22.70 3.20 -9.54
C ALA A 6 22.10 2.68 -10.86
N ARG A 7 21.31 1.58 -10.83
CA ARG A 7 20.60 1.09 -12.02
C ARG A 7 19.46 2.01 -12.41
N LEU A 8 18.69 2.49 -11.42
CA LEU A 8 17.62 3.45 -11.64
C LEU A 8 18.15 4.73 -12.27
N GLN A 9 19.23 5.29 -11.71
CA GLN A 9 19.86 6.51 -12.21
C GLN A 9 20.29 6.36 -13.68
N ARG A 10 20.99 5.26 -14.02
CA ARG A 10 21.35 4.98 -15.41
C ARG A 10 20.15 4.83 -16.35
N GLY A 11 19.05 4.26 -15.85
CA GLY A 11 17.81 4.16 -16.62
C GLY A 11 17.18 5.52 -16.90
N LEU A 12 17.19 6.42 -15.92
CA LEU A 12 16.72 7.80 -16.07
C LEU A 12 17.62 8.57 -17.05
N ASP A 13 18.93 8.51 -16.90
CA ASP A 13 19.90 9.19 -17.78
C ASP A 13 19.76 8.75 -19.24
N ALA A 14 19.39 7.49 -19.49
CA ALA A 14 19.24 6.94 -20.83
C ALA A 14 17.85 7.16 -21.45
N GLY A 15 16.78 7.24 -20.63
CA GLY A 15 15.40 7.21 -21.10
C GLY A 15 14.55 8.43 -20.79
N ASP A 16 14.92 9.22 -19.78
CA ASP A 16 14.15 10.37 -19.33
C ASP A 16 14.62 11.67 -20.02
N ARG A 17 14.33 11.77 -21.29
CA ARG A 17 14.81 12.88 -22.14
C ARG A 17 14.36 14.27 -21.63
N TRP A 18 13.18 14.34 -21.01
CA TRP A 18 12.57 15.59 -20.55
C TRP A 18 12.69 15.81 -19.06
N GLY A 19 13.26 14.84 -18.33
CA GLY A 19 13.40 14.90 -16.87
C GLY A 19 12.09 14.69 -16.10
N GLU A 20 10.99 14.32 -16.77
CA GLU A 20 9.67 14.19 -16.16
C GLU A 20 9.59 13.03 -15.17
N VAL A 21 10.21 11.89 -15.51
CA VAL A 21 10.24 10.70 -14.64
C VAL A 21 11.12 10.97 -13.42
N GLY A 22 12.27 11.62 -13.61
CA GLY A 22 13.14 12.07 -12.52
C GLY A 22 12.45 13.05 -11.58
N ALA A 23 11.71 14.02 -12.14
CA ALA A 23 10.92 14.98 -11.38
C ALA A 23 9.81 14.26 -10.57
N ALA A 24 9.12 13.30 -11.17
CA ALA A 24 8.09 12.51 -10.49
C ALA A 24 8.67 11.62 -9.39
N LEU A 25 9.84 11.02 -9.61
CA LEU A 25 10.55 10.24 -8.60
C LEU A 25 10.88 11.10 -7.37
N LEU A 26 11.41 12.31 -7.58
CA LEU A 26 11.73 13.21 -6.47
C LEU A 26 10.47 13.69 -5.74
N ALA A 27 9.40 14.04 -6.47
CA ALA A 27 8.10 14.37 -5.87
C ALA A 27 7.57 13.25 -4.98
N LYS A 28 7.64 12.00 -5.45
CA LYS A 28 7.27 10.81 -4.67
C LYS A 28 8.09 10.69 -3.39
N GLU A 29 9.42 10.87 -3.45
CA GLU A 29 10.28 10.76 -2.26
C GLU A 29 10.02 11.91 -1.27
N LEU A 30 9.77 13.12 -1.76
CA LEU A 30 9.38 14.25 -0.93
C LEU A 30 8.05 13.96 -0.20
N LEU A 31 7.03 13.48 -0.92
CA LEU A 31 5.75 13.10 -0.32
C LEU A 31 5.92 11.96 0.69
N ARG A 32 6.69 10.93 0.35
CA ARG A 32 7.01 9.83 1.26
C ARG A 32 7.68 10.30 2.55
N SER A 33 8.54 11.31 2.44
CA SER A 33 9.23 11.89 3.59
C SER A 33 8.28 12.52 4.61
N VAL A 34 7.09 12.97 4.18
CA VAL A 34 6.06 13.52 5.07
C VAL A 34 5.67 12.50 6.13
N PHE A 35 5.43 11.24 5.75
CA PHE A 35 5.05 10.17 6.68
C PHE A 35 6.16 9.76 7.65
N SER A 36 7.42 9.98 7.30
CA SER A 36 8.57 9.73 8.20
C SER A 36 8.95 10.93 9.07
N ALA A 37 8.12 11.98 9.09
CA ALA A 37 8.34 13.13 9.94
C ALA A 37 8.10 12.78 11.43
N VAL A 38 8.87 13.40 12.32
CA VAL A 38 8.80 13.14 13.77
C VAL A 38 7.52 13.71 14.40
N ASN A 39 6.98 14.81 13.84
CA ASN A 39 5.78 15.49 14.33
C ASN A 39 5.06 16.21 13.21
N VAL A 40 3.86 16.72 13.51
CA VAL A 40 3.00 17.44 12.55
C VAL A 40 3.69 18.64 11.91
N ASP A 41 4.41 19.44 12.70
CA ASP A 41 5.08 20.63 12.16
C ASP A 41 6.21 20.27 11.21
N HIS A 42 6.93 19.19 11.50
CA HIS A 42 7.93 18.66 10.59
C HIS A 42 7.29 18.09 9.31
N ALA A 43 6.16 17.40 9.43
CA ALA A 43 5.38 16.91 8.30
C ALA A 43 4.90 18.08 7.40
N ARG A 44 4.39 19.15 7.99
CA ARG A 44 3.98 20.37 7.25
C ARG A 44 5.13 20.99 6.46
N ARG A 45 6.31 21.12 7.06
CA ARG A 45 7.49 21.66 6.34
C ARG A 45 7.88 20.79 5.15
N ARG A 46 7.84 19.46 5.30
CA ARG A 46 8.13 18.54 4.20
C ARG A 46 7.06 18.58 3.11
N LEU A 47 5.81 18.77 3.49
CA LEU A 47 4.72 18.92 2.55
C LEU A 47 4.83 20.21 1.74
N ILE A 48 5.27 21.32 2.36
CA ILE A 48 5.58 22.58 1.67
C ILE A 48 6.68 22.34 0.63
N ALA A 49 7.75 21.63 0.99
CA ALA A 49 8.83 21.31 0.05
C ALA A 49 8.34 20.47 -1.13
N PHE A 50 7.40 19.54 -0.90
CA PHE A 50 6.75 18.78 -1.96
C PHE A 50 5.95 19.70 -2.90
N PHE A 51 5.14 20.62 -2.37
CA PHE A 51 4.36 21.56 -3.19
C PHE A 51 5.25 22.49 -4.01
N GLN A 52 6.31 23.01 -3.39
CA GLN A 52 7.30 23.85 -4.09
C GLN A 52 7.92 23.10 -5.26
N TRP A 53 8.39 21.88 -5.03
CA TRP A 53 8.94 21.03 -6.08
C TRP A 53 7.96 20.78 -7.22
N CYS A 54 6.71 20.43 -6.91
CA CYS A 54 5.69 20.19 -7.92
C CYS A 54 5.39 21.43 -8.76
N ALA A 55 5.47 22.63 -8.17
CA ALA A 55 5.29 23.89 -8.89
C ALA A 55 6.51 24.24 -9.77
N GLU A 56 7.72 23.96 -9.30
CA GLU A 56 8.97 24.27 -10.03
C GLU A 56 9.26 23.29 -11.17
N ALA A 57 8.82 22.03 -11.05
CA ALA A 57 9.08 20.99 -12.03
C ALA A 57 8.38 21.20 -13.37
N ASP A 58 7.35 22.05 -13.42
CA ASP A 58 6.53 22.37 -14.62
C ASP A 58 5.98 21.15 -15.35
N VAL A 59 5.69 20.06 -14.60
CA VAL A 59 5.08 18.84 -15.10
C VAL A 59 3.59 18.85 -14.75
N PRO A 60 2.66 18.88 -15.75
CA PRO A 60 1.22 19.02 -15.48
C PRO A 60 0.64 17.96 -14.55
N GLU A 61 1.16 16.73 -14.61
CA GLU A 61 0.75 15.61 -13.76
C GLU A 61 1.12 15.86 -12.29
N LEU A 62 2.29 16.45 -12.03
CA LEU A 62 2.73 16.82 -10.68
C LEU A 62 1.90 17.94 -10.10
N VAL A 63 1.50 18.91 -10.92
CA VAL A 63 0.59 20.00 -10.49
C VAL A 63 -0.78 19.44 -10.12
N ARG A 64 -1.32 18.49 -10.91
CA ARG A 64 -2.57 17.80 -10.58
C ARG A 64 -2.46 16.96 -9.31
N LEU A 65 -1.34 16.27 -9.12
CA LEU A 65 -1.06 15.51 -7.90
C LEU A 65 -1.01 16.45 -6.69
N ALA A 66 -0.25 17.53 -6.79
CA ALA A 66 -0.16 18.55 -5.73
C ALA A 66 -1.54 19.09 -5.34
N SER A 67 -2.38 19.45 -6.32
CA SER A 67 -3.75 19.89 -6.08
C SER A 67 -4.63 18.82 -5.39
N THR A 68 -4.40 17.55 -5.67
CA THR A 68 -5.12 16.45 -5.01
C THR A 68 -4.67 16.28 -3.56
N ILE A 69 -3.36 16.35 -3.31
CA ILE A 69 -2.77 16.28 -1.97
C ILE A 69 -3.17 17.49 -1.13
N ASP A 70 -3.21 18.67 -1.73
CA ASP A 70 -3.62 19.91 -1.04
C ASP A 70 -5.04 19.81 -0.47
N ARG A 71 -5.98 19.27 -1.27
CA ARG A 71 -7.36 19.03 -0.82
C ARG A 71 -7.49 18.02 0.31
N GLY A 72 -6.57 17.06 0.42
CA GLY A 72 -6.53 16.03 1.47
C GLY A 72 -5.42 16.27 2.50
N THR A 73 -4.95 17.51 2.66
CA THR A 73 -3.83 17.83 3.57
C THR A 73 -4.17 17.52 5.02
N ASP A 74 -5.38 17.80 5.47
CA ASP A 74 -5.80 17.56 6.86
C ASP A 74 -5.82 16.05 7.15
N GLU A 75 -6.34 15.24 6.25
CA GLU A 75 -6.36 13.77 6.38
C GLU A 75 -4.93 13.19 6.35
N LEU A 76 -4.06 13.72 5.49
CA LEU A 76 -2.67 13.30 5.43
C LEU A 76 -1.93 13.63 6.72
N LEU A 77 -2.13 14.82 7.28
CA LEU A 77 -1.53 15.24 8.55
C LEU A 77 -2.16 14.55 9.76
N ALA A 78 -3.40 14.07 9.65
CA ALA A 78 -4.06 13.28 10.69
C ALA A 78 -3.29 12.01 11.04
N PHE A 79 -2.50 11.45 10.11
CA PHE A 79 -1.57 10.34 10.40
C PHE A 79 -0.66 10.63 11.60
N HIS A 80 -0.15 11.86 11.71
CA HIS A 80 0.75 12.28 12.80
C HIS A 80 0.02 12.62 14.10
N THR A 81 -1.27 13.01 14.03
CA THR A 81 -2.08 13.34 15.22
C THR A 81 -2.79 12.13 15.80
N THR A 82 -2.98 11.08 15.01
CA THR A 82 -3.71 9.87 15.41
C THR A 82 -2.77 8.68 15.71
N ASN A 83 -1.50 8.93 15.95
CA ASN A 83 -0.49 7.91 16.22
C ASN A 83 -0.38 6.85 15.09
N GLY A 84 -0.39 7.31 13.84
CA GLY A 84 -0.20 6.46 12.67
C GLY A 84 -1.46 5.76 12.17
N ALA A 85 -2.65 6.29 12.48
CA ALA A 85 -3.88 5.74 11.92
C ALA A 85 -3.84 5.80 10.37
N SER A 86 -4.16 4.69 9.75
CA SER A 86 -4.18 4.55 8.30
C SER A 86 -5.38 3.72 7.85
N ASN A 87 -5.69 3.78 6.56
CA ASN A 87 -6.74 2.96 5.95
C ASN A 87 -6.31 1.49 5.71
N GLY A 88 -5.07 1.13 6.07
CA GLY A 88 -4.52 -0.21 5.86
C GLY A 88 -5.40 -1.37 6.35
N PRO A 89 -5.98 -1.31 7.56
CA PRO A 89 -6.90 -2.35 8.03
C PRO A 89 -8.15 -2.50 7.15
N ALA A 90 -8.73 -1.39 6.68
CA ALA A 90 -9.88 -1.42 5.78
C ALA A 90 -9.51 -1.97 4.40
N GLU A 91 -8.36 -1.59 3.87
CA GLU A 91 -7.82 -2.12 2.61
C GLU A 91 -7.53 -3.62 2.70
N ALA A 92 -6.97 -4.09 3.81
CA ALA A 92 -6.75 -5.52 4.05
C ALA A 92 -8.07 -6.31 4.05
N VAL A 93 -9.11 -5.80 4.69
CA VAL A 93 -10.45 -6.41 4.67
C VAL A 93 -11.03 -6.40 3.26
N ASN A 94 -10.93 -5.28 2.54
CA ASN A 94 -11.41 -5.17 1.16
C ASN A 94 -10.70 -6.16 0.23
N LEU A 95 -9.39 -6.38 0.42
CA LEU A 95 -8.63 -7.38 -0.32
C LEU A 95 -9.15 -8.81 -0.05
N LEU A 96 -9.46 -9.14 1.21
CA LEU A 96 -10.06 -10.44 1.57
C LEU A 96 -11.43 -10.62 0.93
N ILE A 97 -12.27 -9.58 0.95
CA ILE A 97 -13.58 -9.56 0.31
C ILE A 97 -13.45 -9.81 -1.20
N GLU A 98 -12.52 -9.11 -1.85
CA GLU A 98 -12.28 -9.25 -3.28
C GLU A 98 -11.75 -10.63 -3.65
N ASN A 99 -10.86 -11.20 -2.84
CA ASN A 99 -10.35 -12.57 -3.03
C ASN A 99 -11.48 -13.60 -2.89
N ALA A 100 -12.36 -13.46 -1.91
CA ALA A 100 -13.54 -14.34 -1.75
C ALA A 100 -14.48 -14.23 -2.95
N ARG A 101 -14.68 -13.01 -3.48
CA ARG A 101 -15.50 -12.75 -4.66
C ARG A 101 -14.92 -13.42 -5.92
N ARG A 102 -13.62 -13.29 -6.13
CA ARG A 102 -12.91 -13.91 -7.28
C ARG A 102 -12.91 -15.42 -7.21
N ALA A 103 -12.63 -15.99 -6.03
CA ALA A 103 -12.63 -17.45 -5.82
C ALA A 103 -14.03 -18.08 -6.02
N GLY A 104 -15.10 -17.32 -5.80
CA GLY A 104 -16.47 -17.75 -6.01
C GLY A 104 -16.99 -17.64 -7.45
N TYR A 105 -16.18 -17.13 -8.38
CA TYR A 105 -16.59 -16.88 -9.78
C TYR A 105 -17.91 -16.11 -9.94
N GLY A 106 -18.22 -15.27 -8.94
CA GLY A 106 -19.50 -14.58 -8.80
C GLY A 106 -20.49 -15.34 -7.91
N PHE A 107 -21.36 -14.58 -7.27
CA PHE A 107 -22.41 -15.12 -6.38
C PHE A 107 -23.78 -14.68 -6.89
N ARG A 108 -24.64 -15.65 -7.16
CA ARG A 108 -26.05 -15.40 -7.54
C ARG A 108 -26.92 -15.09 -6.33
N ASN A 109 -26.52 -15.54 -5.14
CA ASN A 109 -27.27 -15.40 -3.90
C ASN A 109 -26.46 -14.57 -2.90
N PHE A 110 -27.00 -13.42 -2.51
CA PHE A 110 -26.37 -12.50 -1.56
C PHE A 110 -26.15 -13.14 -0.17
N ASN A 111 -27.08 -13.96 0.31
CA ASN A 111 -26.92 -14.63 1.60
C ASN A 111 -25.74 -15.59 1.61
N ASN A 112 -25.55 -16.36 0.55
CA ASN A 112 -24.38 -17.23 0.42
C ASN A 112 -23.08 -16.42 0.34
N TYR A 113 -23.08 -15.31 -0.38
CA TYR A 113 -21.93 -14.40 -0.43
C TYR A 113 -21.59 -13.87 0.96
N ARG A 114 -22.59 -13.33 1.67
CA ARG A 114 -22.44 -12.83 3.04
C ARG A 114 -21.88 -13.89 3.99
N LEU A 115 -22.43 -15.10 3.97
CA LEU A 115 -21.97 -16.20 4.83
C LEU A 115 -20.50 -16.56 4.52
N ARG A 116 -20.11 -16.63 3.25
CA ARG A 116 -18.73 -16.92 2.87
C ARG A 116 -17.76 -15.82 3.31
N LEU A 117 -18.15 -14.55 3.20
CA LEU A 117 -17.34 -13.44 3.72
C LEU A 117 -17.19 -13.51 5.23
N LEU A 118 -18.27 -13.76 5.97
CA LEU A 118 -18.22 -13.91 7.43
C LEU A 118 -17.31 -15.07 7.84
N LEU A 119 -17.39 -16.21 7.14
CA LEU A 119 -16.52 -17.36 7.39
C LEU A 119 -15.06 -17.08 7.04
N ALA A 120 -14.78 -16.37 5.94
CA ALA A 120 -13.43 -16.10 5.50
C ALA A 120 -12.73 -14.99 6.29
N CYS A 121 -13.48 -13.94 6.69
CA CYS A 121 -12.92 -12.71 7.25
C CYS A 121 -13.31 -12.46 8.71
N GLY A 122 -14.41 -13.05 9.17
CA GLY A 122 -15.02 -12.76 10.48
C GLY A 122 -14.74 -13.79 11.58
N ILE A 123 -14.23 -14.96 11.25
CA ILE A 123 -14.01 -16.05 12.20
C ILE A 123 -12.52 -16.30 12.38
N LYS A 124 -12.03 -16.16 13.60
CA LYS A 124 -10.73 -16.70 13.98
C LYS A 124 -10.88 -18.21 14.16
N TRP A 125 -10.46 -18.97 13.16
CA TRP A 125 -10.38 -20.42 13.28
C TRP A 125 -9.31 -20.73 14.33
N GLN A 126 -9.73 -21.22 15.50
CA GLN A 126 -8.82 -21.92 16.40
C GLN A 126 -8.47 -23.21 15.69
N THR A 127 -7.27 -23.28 15.13
CA THR A 127 -6.77 -24.54 14.58
C THR A 127 -6.68 -25.50 15.77
N PRO A 128 -7.51 -26.57 15.84
CA PRO A 128 -7.34 -27.58 16.88
C PRO A 128 -5.90 -28.11 16.71
N PRO A 129 -5.22 -28.49 17.80
CA PRO A 129 -3.90 -29.07 17.69
C PRO A 129 -4.00 -30.19 16.66
N VAL A 130 -3.26 -30.06 15.56
CA VAL A 130 -3.25 -31.05 14.47
C VAL A 130 -2.86 -32.35 15.12
N ALA A 131 -3.83 -33.27 15.29
CA ALA A 131 -3.54 -34.63 15.65
C ALA A 131 -2.58 -35.14 14.57
N ARG A 132 -1.30 -35.30 14.92
CA ARG A 132 -0.33 -35.92 14.01
C ARG A 132 -0.90 -37.28 13.67
N ILE A 133 -1.44 -37.44 12.47
CA ILE A 133 -1.74 -38.74 11.90
C ILE A 133 -0.37 -39.40 11.84
N ARG A 134 -0.10 -40.33 12.76
CA ARG A 134 1.11 -41.15 12.71
C ARG A 134 1.14 -41.76 11.34
N GLY A 135 2.17 -41.43 10.56
CA GLY A 135 2.38 -42.00 9.26
C GLY A 135 2.27 -43.50 9.36
N ARG A 136 1.51 -44.12 8.42
CA ARG A 136 1.36 -45.54 8.27
C ARG A 136 2.78 -46.12 8.19
N GLN A 137 3.20 -46.88 9.19
CA GLN A 137 4.47 -47.62 9.10
C GLN A 137 4.42 -48.51 7.87
N PRO A 138 5.46 -48.52 7.01
CA PRO A 138 5.52 -49.46 5.92
C PRO A 138 5.42 -50.87 6.50
N ARG A 139 4.50 -51.69 5.97
CA ARG A 139 4.45 -53.10 6.29
C ARG A 139 5.80 -53.70 5.92
N SER A 140 6.56 -54.18 6.90
CA SER A 140 7.70 -55.03 6.62
C SER A 140 7.21 -56.22 5.81
N ALA A 141 7.71 -56.36 4.59
CA ALA A 141 7.51 -57.58 3.80
C ALA A 141 8.18 -58.73 4.57
N ALA A 142 7.39 -59.75 4.89
CA ALA A 142 7.90 -61.04 5.35
C ALA A 142 8.38 -61.82 4.14
#